data_aaf06ff97a20243e46116220d16c0601
#
_entry.id   aaf06ff97a20243e46116220d16c0601
#
_cell.length_a   1.000
_cell.length_b   1.000
_cell.length_c   1.000
_cell.angle_alpha   90.00
_cell.angle_beta   90.00
_cell.angle_gamma   90.00
#
_symmetry.space_group_name_H-M   'P 1'
#
loop_
_entity.id
_entity.type
_entity.pdbx_description
1 polymer ?
#
loop_
_entity_poly.entity_id
_entity_poly.type
_entity_poly.pdbx_seq_one_letter_code
_entity_poly.pdbx_strand_id
1 'polypeptide(L)'
;MANDKTFPEVKTNPLTEAAKKRLSRSMMFVPGNTPKMINSADIHGADSIMIDIEDSVPITEKDTARLLTAEALKSRKFRAETVVRINHPTQTPYGYDDLDVIVPAKPNLIRLPKTEDVSEVEIVAKKIEEVEKANGWEEGTINIIVAIESVRGLYNVREICHGPRVVAIALGAEDYRADLRTGKHKPAVELLFARQTILHAAREAGIRVIDTVFSDVKDPQGFREEVEFIKALGFDGKSCIHPSQIKIVHEVFTPDEKEIAHSVKVLNSYADALRNNKGVISVDGKMIDGPIVVRAQRVVDKARAAGIKVELEEGAEYDVK
;
A
#
# COMPACT_ATOMS: atom_id res chain seq x y z
N MET A 1 31.89 -9.62 -16.87
CA MET A 1 32.00 -9.24 -15.45
C MET A 1 30.61 -8.83 -15.02
N ALA A 2 29.90 -9.68 -14.28
CA ALA A 2 28.59 -9.39 -13.74
C ALA A 2 28.77 -8.30 -12.68
N ASN A 3 28.13 -7.16 -12.86
CA ASN A 3 28.03 -6.11 -11.85
C ASN A 3 27.10 -6.63 -10.74
N ASP A 4 27.70 -7.24 -9.74
CA ASP A 4 27.01 -7.61 -8.50
C ASP A 4 26.74 -6.31 -7.74
N LYS A 5 25.64 -5.63 -8.11
CA LYS A 5 25.09 -4.54 -7.31
C LYS A 5 24.38 -5.17 -6.10
N THR A 6 25.15 -5.60 -5.10
CA THR A 6 24.62 -5.82 -3.78
C THR A 6 24.12 -4.48 -3.27
N PHE A 7 22.81 -4.34 -3.13
CA PHE A 7 22.24 -3.18 -2.43
C PHE A 7 22.79 -3.20 -1.00
N PRO A 8 23.23 -2.04 -0.46
CA PRO A 8 23.71 -1.99 0.92
C PRO A 8 22.60 -2.49 1.84
N GLU A 9 22.96 -3.32 2.83
CA GLU A 9 22.04 -3.69 3.91
C GLU A 9 21.51 -2.41 4.56
N VAL A 10 20.28 -2.06 4.22
CA VAL A 10 19.59 -0.94 4.87
C VAL A 10 19.28 -1.39 6.28
N LYS A 11 19.83 -0.72 7.29
CA LYS A 11 19.43 -0.92 8.69
C LYS A 11 17.91 -0.77 8.74
N THR A 12 17.19 -1.85 9.02
CA THR A 12 15.75 -1.85 9.07
C THR A 12 15.28 -1.00 10.24
N ASN A 13 14.56 0.09 9.95
CA ASN A 13 13.93 0.90 10.98
C ASN A 13 12.64 0.21 11.44
N PRO A 14 12.44 -0.06 12.74
CA PRO A 14 11.27 -0.77 13.26
C PRO A 14 9.94 -0.14 12.86
N LEU A 15 9.84 1.19 12.85
CA LEU A 15 8.61 1.90 12.43
C LEU A 15 8.35 1.73 10.93
N THR A 16 9.39 1.78 10.10
CA THR A 16 9.27 1.53 8.66
C THR A 16 8.87 0.09 8.40
N GLU A 17 9.43 -0.89 9.12
CA GLU A 17 9.04 -2.31 8.99
C GLU A 17 7.59 -2.53 9.44
N ALA A 18 7.14 -1.89 10.52
CA ALA A 18 5.74 -1.95 10.93
C ALA A 18 4.80 -1.33 9.87
N ALA A 19 5.22 -0.23 9.24
CA ALA A 19 4.46 0.39 8.15
C ALA A 19 4.37 -0.51 6.91
N LYS A 20 5.43 -1.24 6.56
CA LYS A 20 5.42 -2.22 5.46
C LYS A 20 4.40 -3.35 5.68
N LYS A 21 4.21 -3.76 6.92
CA LYS A 21 3.33 -4.87 7.31
C LYS A 21 1.88 -4.46 7.60
N ARG A 22 1.57 -3.16 7.54
CA ARG A 22 0.24 -2.65 7.84
C ARG A 22 -0.80 -3.17 6.84
N LEU A 23 -2.01 -3.48 7.33
CA LEU A 23 -3.14 -3.84 6.48
C LEU A 23 -3.53 -2.64 5.58
N SER A 24 -3.70 -2.89 4.29
CA SER A 24 -3.95 -1.85 3.29
C SER A 24 -4.89 -2.33 2.18
N ARG A 25 -6.02 -2.93 2.56
CA ARG A 25 -7.02 -3.41 1.59
C ARG A 25 -7.60 -2.27 0.77
N SER A 26 -7.98 -1.17 1.43
CA SER A 26 -8.62 -0.03 0.79
C SER A 26 -7.90 1.28 1.09
N MET A 27 -7.61 2.06 0.04
CA MET A 27 -7.09 3.42 0.12
C MET A 27 -8.11 4.38 -0.49
N MET A 28 -8.82 5.13 0.36
CA MET A 28 -9.90 6.01 -0.06
C MET A 28 -9.37 7.40 -0.39
N PHE A 29 -9.56 7.84 -1.65
CA PHE A 29 -9.24 9.20 -2.11
C PHE A 29 -10.24 10.22 -1.58
N VAL A 30 -9.73 11.34 -1.09
CA VAL A 30 -10.50 12.47 -0.55
C VAL A 30 -9.88 13.78 -1.03
N PRO A 31 -10.58 14.63 -1.79
CA PRO A 31 -10.05 15.92 -2.22
C PRO A 31 -9.68 16.83 -1.03
N GLY A 32 -8.46 17.36 -1.04
CA GLY A 32 -7.91 18.19 0.04
C GLY A 32 -8.55 19.58 0.18
N ASN A 33 -9.25 20.04 -0.87
CA ASN A 33 -10.00 21.30 -0.85
C ASN A 33 -11.45 21.16 -0.35
N THR A 34 -11.86 19.96 0.09
CA THR A 34 -13.24 19.69 0.48
C THR A 34 -13.34 19.30 1.95
N PRO A 35 -13.46 20.26 2.89
CA PRO A 35 -13.47 20.01 4.33
C PRO A 35 -14.53 19.00 4.79
N LYS A 36 -15.72 19.02 4.16
CA LYS A 36 -16.79 18.07 4.46
C LYS A 36 -16.36 16.63 4.22
N MET A 37 -15.68 16.35 3.11
CA MET A 37 -15.18 15.00 2.78
C MET A 37 -14.05 14.58 3.72
N ILE A 38 -13.09 15.46 3.98
CA ILE A 38 -12.01 15.18 4.94
C ILE A 38 -12.60 14.84 6.32
N ASN A 39 -13.59 15.62 6.77
CA ASN A 39 -14.23 15.44 8.06
C ASN A 39 -15.02 14.13 8.17
N SER A 40 -15.58 13.63 7.10
CA SER A 40 -16.36 12.39 7.08
C SER A 40 -15.57 11.15 6.64
N ALA A 41 -14.33 11.30 6.20
CA ALA A 41 -13.57 10.20 5.57
C ALA A 41 -13.44 8.95 6.47
N ASP A 42 -13.19 9.16 7.75
CA ASP A 42 -12.92 8.08 8.72
C ASP A 42 -14.16 7.23 9.07
N ILE A 43 -15.37 7.75 8.84
CA ILE A 43 -16.61 7.00 9.13
C ILE A 43 -16.88 5.87 8.15
N HIS A 44 -16.25 5.91 6.99
CA HIS A 44 -16.42 4.90 5.95
C HIS A 44 -15.58 3.64 6.17
N GLY A 45 -14.65 3.66 7.14
CA GLY A 45 -13.89 2.49 7.58
C GLY A 45 -12.84 1.99 6.59
N ALA A 46 -12.31 2.86 5.72
CA ALA A 46 -11.16 2.51 4.89
C ALA A 46 -9.92 2.23 5.75
N ASP A 47 -9.03 1.34 5.29
CA ASP A 47 -7.76 1.08 5.98
C ASP A 47 -6.83 2.29 5.89
N SER A 48 -6.86 3.01 4.75
CA SER A 48 -6.12 4.27 4.56
C SER A 48 -7.01 5.34 3.94
N ILE A 49 -6.83 6.59 4.40
CA ILE A 49 -7.44 7.79 3.82
C ILE A 49 -6.34 8.55 3.11
N MET A 50 -6.47 8.73 1.80
CA MET A 50 -5.55 9.53 1.03
C MET A 50 -6.16 10.89 0.73
N ILE A 51 -5.67 11.92 1.42
CA ILE A 51 -6.04 13.31 1.17
C ILE A 51 -5.22 13.78 -0.04
N ASP A 52 -5.92 14.13 -1.08
CA ASP A 52 -5.31 14.47 -2.36
C ASP A 52 -5.25 15.99 -2.56
N ILE A 53 -4.04 16.53 -2.68
CA ILE A 53 -3.80 17.95 -2.98
C ILE A 53 -3.17 18.15 -4.36
N GLU A 54 -3.16 17.08 -5.19
CA GLU A 54 -2.67 17.09 -6.56
C GLU A 54 -3.85 17.18 -7.57
N ASP A 55 -4.08 16.19 -8.40
CA ASP A 55 -4.99 16.25 -9.56
C ASP A 55 -6.46 16.50 -9.21
N SER A 56 -6.93 16.11 -8.03
CA SER A 56 -8.32 16.42 -7.62
C SER A 56 -8.55 17.87 -7.22
N VAL A 57 -7.49 18.69 -7.18
CA VAL A 57 -7.55 20.09 -6.73
C VAL A 57 -7.16 21.05 -7.86
N PRO A 58 -8.03 22.01 -8.21
CA PRO A 58 -7.70 23.03 -9.19
C PRO A 58 -6.47 23.85 -8.80
N ILE A 59 -5.76 24.37 -9.79
CA ILE A 59 -4.55 25.17 -9.58
C ILE A 59 -4.80 26.35 -8.64
N THR A 60 -5.95 27.00 -8.76
CA THR A 60 -6.34 28.16 -7.95
C THR A 60 -6.61 27.83 -6.47
N GLU A 61 -6.73 26.55 -6.12
CA GLU A 61 -7.06 26.09 -4.77
C GLU A 61 -5.93 25.30 -4.11
N LYS A 62 -4.76 25.17 -4.75
CA LYS A 62 -3.63 24.40 -4.22
C LYS A 62 -3.21 24.83 -2.81
N ASP A 63 -3.08 26.14 -2.58
CA ASP A 63 -2.72 26.68 -1.26
C ASP A 63 -3.80 26.42 -0.22
N THR A 64 -5.06 26.60 -0.61
CA THR A 64 -6.20 26.29 0.29
C THR A 64 -6.24 24.82 0.67
N ALA A 65 -6.10 23.93 -0.29
CA ALA A 65 -6.10 22.48 -0.04
C ALA A 65 -4.95 22.05 0.87
N ARG A 66 -3.75 22.60 0.65
CA ARG A 66 -2.55 22.38 1.47
C ARG A 66 -2.81 22.76 2.93
N LEU A 67 -3.30 23.97 3.16
CA LEU A 67 -3.56 24.48 4.51
C LEU A 67 -4.69 23.73 5.21
N LEU A 68 -5.80 23.45 4.50
CA LEU A 68 -6.91 22.66 5.04
C LEU A 68 -6.47 21.23 5.42
N THR A 69 -5.67 20.60 4.57
CA THR A 69 -5.13 19.26 4.84
C THR A 69 -4.23 19.27 6.07
N ALA A 70 -3.30 20.20 6.15
CA ALA A 70 -2.40 20.33 7.30
C ALA A 70 -3.18 20.57 8.60
N GLU A 71 -4.16 21.45 8.58
CA GLU A 71 -4.98 21.74 9.76
C GLU A 71 -5.86 20.54 10.17
N ALA A 72 -6.40 19.80 9.20
CA ALA A 72 -7.16 18.58 9.48
C ALA A 72 -6.29 17.50 10.15
N LEU A 73 -5.05 17.33 9.70
CA LEU A 73 -4.09 16.37 10.28
C LEU A 73 -3.68 16.77 11.71
N LYS A 74 -3.52 18.07 12.00
CA LYS A 74 -3.14 18.58 13.32
C LYS A 74 -4.30 18.54 14.33
N SER A 75 -5.50 18.89 13.87
CA SER A 75 -6.67 19.05 14.75
C SER A 75 -7.45 17.77 15.00
N ARG A 76 -7.22 16.71 14.19
CA ARG A 76 -8.00 15.47 14.25
C ARG A 76 -7.13 14.25 14.46
N LYS A 77 -7.68 13.26 15.18
CA LYS A 77 -7.09 11.93 15.29
C LYS A 77 -7.85 10.99 14.36
N PHE A 78 -7.25 10.64 13.23
CA PHE A 78 -7.78 9.65 12.32
C PHE A 78 -7.53 8.24 12.85
N ARG A 79 -8.48 7.32 12.64
CA ARG A 79 -8.33 5.88 12.92
C ARG A 79 -7.62 5.17 11.78
N ALA A 80 -7.94 5.57 10.55
CA ALA A 80 -7.29 5.09 9.35
C ALA A 80 -5.85 5.63 9.22
N GLU A 81 -5.01 4.94 8.44
CA GLU A 81 -3.71 5.46 8.03
C GLU A 81 -3.91 6.71 7.17
N THR A 82 -3.29 7.81 7.57
CA THR A 82 -3.36 9.06 6.81
C THR A 82 -2.27 9.12 5.76
N VAL A 83 -2.67 9.34 4.52
CA VAL A 83 -1.78 9.51 3.37
C VAL A 83 -2.07 10.86 2.74
N VAL A 84 -1.05 11.62 2.36
CA VAL A 84 -1.24 12.85 1.60
C VAL A 84 -0.54 12.73 0.25
N ARG A 85 -1.31 12.82 -0.84
CA ARG A 85 -0.76 12.93 -2.19
C ARG A 85 -0.40 14.39 -2.46
N ILE A 86 0.90 14.67 -2.45
CA ILE A 86 1.45 15.99 -2.73
C ILE A 86 1.57 16.25 -4.23
N ASN A 87 1.76 17.51 -4.63
CA ASN A 87 2.24 17.82 -5.97
C ASN A 87 3.71 17.40 -6.10
N HIS A 88 4.12 16.96 -7.29
CA HIS A 88 5.47 16.46 -7.50
C HIS A 88 6.53 17.58 -7.28
N PRO A 89 7.56 17.37 -6.43
CA PRO A 89 8.49 18.44 -6.04
C PRO A 89 9.29 19.04 -7.18
N THR A 90 9.67 18.24 -8.16
CA THR A 90 10.53 18.71 -9.28
C THR A 90 9.78 18.95 -10.57
N GLN A 91 8.52 18.46 -10.69
CA GLN A 91 7.73 18.60 -11.92
C GLN A 91 6.68 19.72 -11.82
N THR A 92 6.43 20.24 -10.61
CA THR A 92 5.46 21.31 -10.36
C THR A 92 6.04 22.39 -9.46
N PRO A 93 5.54 23.63 -9.53
CA PRO A 93 5.99 24.70 -8.62
C PRO A 93 5.45 24.55 -7.18
N TYR A 94 4.53 23.62 -6.93
CA TYR A 94 3.81 23.48 -5.65
C TYR A 94 4.41 22.46 -4.69
N GLY A 95 5.18 21.50 -5.21
CA GLY A 95 5.55 20.32 -4.44
C GLY A 95 6.46 20.59 -3.24
N TYR A 96 7.41 21.55 -3.34
CA TYR A 96 8.23 21.94 -2.20
C TYR A 96 7.40 22.65 -1.12
N ASP A 97 6.48 23.53 -1.49
CA ASP A 97 5.57 24.18 -0.55
C ASP A 97 4.65 23.15 0.13
N ASP A 98 4.23 22.11 -0.61
CA ASP A 98 3.47 21.02 -0.03
C ASP A 98 4.28 20.28 1.04
N LEU A 99 5.53 19.94 0.74
CA LEU A 99 6.42 19.29 1.70
C LEU A 99 6.64 20.14 2.95
N ASP A 100 6.84 21.47 2.79
CA ASP A 100 7.07 22.40 3.90
C ASP A 100 5.89 22.50 4.86
N VAL A 101 4.68 22.31 4.37
CA VAL A 101 3.44 22.46 5.16
C VAL A 101 2.89 21.11 5.64
N ILE A 102 2.93 20.10 4.78
CA ILE A 102 2.30 18.80 5.06
C ILE A 102 3.17 17.91 5.96
N VAL A 103 4.50 17.88 5.74
CA VAL A 103 5.37 17.02 6.56
C VAL A 103 5.31 17.42 8.05
N PRO A 104 5.34 18.73 8.44
CA PRO A 104 5.13 19.13 9.83
C PRO A 104 3.73 18.84 10.40
N ALA A 105 2.74 18.57 9.56
CA ALA A 105 1.41 18.15 10.00
C ALA A 105 1.33 16.66 10.36
N LYS A 106 2.41 15.91 10.16
CA LYS A 106 2.63 14.53 10.62
C LYS A 106 1.62 13.51 10.05
N PRO A 107 1.43 13.42 8.72
CA PRO A 107 0.71 12.27 8.15
C PRO A 107 1.49 10.98 8.39
N ASN A 108 0.84 9.81 8.27
CA ASN A 108 1.56 8.54 8.31
C ASN A 108 2.42 8.35 7.03
N LEU A 109 1.88 8.71 5.87
CA LEU A 109 2.56 8.58 4.59
C LEU A 109 2.47 9.86 3.75
N ILE A 110 3.54 10.15 3.04
CA ILE A 110 3.54 11.06 1.88
C ILE A 110 3.43 10.19 0.62
N ARG A 111 2.43 10.46 -0.23
CA ARG A 111 2.35 9.86 -1.56
C ARG A 111 3.03 10.76 -2.57
N LEU A 112 4.13 10.26 -3.14
CA LEU A 112 4.81 10.88 -4.26
C LEU A 112 4.17 10.39 -5.57
N PRO A 113 3.44 11.26 -6.30
CA PRO A 113 2.86 10.91 -7.58
C PRO A 113 3.93 10.85 -8.68
N LYS A 114 3.61 10.29 -9.83
CA LYS A 114 4.42 10.37 -11.07
C LYS A 114 5.90 10.09 -10.87
N THR A 115 6.22 9.16 -9.96
CA THR A 115 7.61 8.83 -9.61
C THR A 115 8.29 8.09 -10.77
N GLU A 116 9.40 8.64 -11.24
CA GLU A 116 10.17 8.10 -12.35
C GLU A 116 11.61 7.70 -11.99
N ASP A 117 12.13 8.25 -10.88
CA ASP A 117 13.50 8.00 -10.46
C ASP A 117 13.64 7.97 -8.93
N VAL A 118 14.59 7.19 -8.43
CA VAL A 118 14.84 7.09 -6.98
C VAL A 118 15.29 8.40 -6.36
N SER A 119 15.96 9.26 -7.10
CA SER A 119 16.39 10.59 -6.62
C SER A 119 15.21 11.49 -6.24
N GLU A 120 14.04 11.29 -6.85
CA GLU A 120 12.81 12.01 -6.48
C GLU A 120 12.30 11.56 -5.11
N VAL A 121 12.46 10.27 -4.80
CA VAL A 121 12.15 9.71 -3.48
C VAL A 121 13.10 10.27 -2.42
N GLU A 122 14.40 10.39 -2.76
CA GLU A 122 15.44 10.92 -1.86
C GLU A 122 15.16 12.38 -1.45
N ILE A 123 14.63 13.21 -2.36
CA ILE A 123 14.22 14.60 -2.05
C ILE A 123 13.14 14.59 -0.96
N VAL A 124 12.11 13.78 -1.11
CA VAL A 124 11.00 13.69 -0.13
C VAL A 124 11.51 13.11 1.20
N ALA A 125 12.31 12.05 1.14
CA ALA A 125 12.87 11.40 2.33
C ALA A 125 13.75 12.34 3.13
N LYS A 126 14.60 13.14 2.47
CA LYS A 126 15.44 14.15 3.12
C LYS A 126 14.60 15.19 3.85
N LYS A 127 13.54 15.70 3.23
CA LYS A 127 12.64 16.66 3.89
C LYS A 127 11.95 16.07 5.11
N ILE A 128 11.51 14.81 5.02
CA ILE A 128 10.90 14.10 6.16
C ILE A 128 11.93 13.99 7.29
N GLU A 129 13.15 13.57 7.00
CA GLU A 129 14.24 13.42 7.98
C GLU A 129 14.54 14.74 8.70
N GLU A 130 14.65 15.85 7.96
CA GLU A 130 14.88 17.19 8.51
C GLU A 130 13.78 17.58 9.50
N VAL A 131 12.52 17.35 9.15
CA VAL A 131 11.36 17.68 9.99
C VAL A 131 11.28 16.76 11.21
N GLU A 132 11.49 15.45 11.07
CA GLU A 132 11.53 14.52 12.19
C GLU A 132 12.60 14.93 13.22
N LYS A 133 13.81 15.22 12.76
CA LYS A 133 14.91 15.70 13.62
C LYS A 133 14.58 17.02 14.33
N ALA A 134 14.04 18.00 13.58
CA ALA A 134 13.68 19.31 14.13
C ALA A 134 12.59 19.23 15.20
N ASN A 135 11.69 18.25 15.13
CA ASN A 135 10.59 18.04 16.08
C ASN A 135 10.91 16.98 17.15
N GLY A 136 12.09 16.36 17.13
CA GLY A 136 12.44 15.28 18.04
C GLY A 136 11.56 14.01 17.86
N TRP A 137 11.04 13.79 16.66
CA TRP A 137 10.28 12.59 16.35
C TRP A 137 11.21 11.42 16.06
N GLU A 138 10.72 10.22 16.33
CA GLU A 138 11.43 9.00 16.00
C GLU A 138 11.54 8.85 14.48
N GLU A 139 12.73 8.47 14.00
CA GLU A 139 12.95 8.21 12.58
C GLU A 139 11.99 7.12 12.06
N GLY A 140 11.41 7.33 10.88
CA GLY A 140 10.41 6.43 10.30
C GLY A 140 8.97 6.68 10.78
N THR A 141 8.75 7.74 11.55
CA THR A 141 7.40 8.21 11.91
C THR A 141 6.56 8.51 10.66
N ILE A 142 7.19 9.13 9.65
CA ILE A 142 6.58 9.39 8.34
C ILE A 142 7.30 8.57 7.28
N ASN A 143 6.53 7.85 6.46
CA ASN A 143 7.07 7.03 5.39
C ASN A 143 6.51 7.47 4.01
N ILE A 144 6.93 6.79 2.95
CA ILE A 144 6.60 7.17 1.57
C ILE A 144 5.83 6.02 0.89
N ILE A 145 4.78 6.40 0.16
CA ILE A 145 4.18 5.57 -0.88
C ILE A 145 4.48 6.21 -2.23
N VAL A 146 5.06 5.46 -3.14
CA VAL A 146 5.36 5.93 -4.50
C VAL A 146 4.25 5.53 -5.47
N ALA A 147 4.00 6.34 -6.50
CA ALA A 147 3.04 6.02 -7.56
C ALA A 147 3.75 5.95 -8.91
N ILE A 148 3.64 4.80 -9.57
CA ILE A 148 4.14 4.60 -10.93
C ILE A 148 3.02 4.93 -11.90
N GLU A 149 3.27 5.91 -12.76
CA GLU A 149 2.27 6.53 -13.64
C GLU A 149 2.79 6.70 -15.07
N SER A 150 4.04 6.27 -15.34
CA SER A 150 4.68 6.33 -16.65
C SER A 150 5.46 5.05 -16.97
N VAL A 151 5.74 4.86 -18.25
CA VAL A 151 6.60 3.76 -18.74
C VAL A 151 8.02 3.90 -18.18
N ARG A 152 8.54 5.13 -18.09
CA ARG A 152 9.85 5.39 -17.51
C ARG A 152 9.91 4.98 -16.04
N GLY A 153 8.93 5.40 -15.23
CA GLY A 153 8.82 4.99 -13.83
C GLY A 153 8.70 3.48 -13.67
N LEU A 154 7.99 2.81 -14.60
CA LEU A 154 7.89 1.34 -14.60
C LEU A 154 9.24 0.66 -14.83
N TYR A 155 10.08 1.14 -15.73
CA TYR A 155 11.40 0.57 -15.97
C TYR A 155 12.39 0.81 -14.81
N ASN A 156 12.19 1.86 -14.01
CA ASN A 156 13.01 2.18 -12.85
C ASN A 156 12.38 1.66 -11.53
N VAL A 157 11.26 0.95 -11.61
CA VAL A 157 10.44 0.58 -10.44
C VAL A 157 11.20 -0.18 -9.36
N ARG A 158 12.14 -1.02 -9.75
CA ARG A 158 12.95 -1.80 -8.79
C ARG A 158 13.79 -0.87 -7.90
N GLU A 159 14.50 0.08 -8.49
CA GLU A 159 15.30 1.06 -7.74
C GLU A 159 14.41 1.97 -6.88
N ILE A 160 13.29 2.42 -7.43
CA ILE A 160 12.31 3.22 -6.72
C ILE A 160 11.76 2.50 -5.47
N CYS A 161 11.43 1.20 -5.57
CA CYS A 161 10.94 0.40 -4.45
C CYS A 161 11.97 0.26 -3.30
N HIS A 162 13.25 0.33 -3.61
CA HIS A 162 14.34 0.32 -2.62
C HIS A 162 14.74 1.72 -2.13
N GLY A 163 14.05 2.76 -2.57
CA GLY A 163 14.27 4.11 -2.11
C GLY A 163 14.04 4.27 -0.60
N PRO A 164 14.69 5.27 0.02
CA PRO A 164 14.58 5.49 1.46
C PRO A 164 13.13 5.73 1.87
N ARG A 165 12.70 5.13 2.99
CA ARG A 165 11.36 5.27 3.59
C ARG A 165 10.19 4.77 2.72
N VAL A 166 10.43 4.11 1.58
CA VAL A 166 9.38 3.52 0.76
C VAL A 166 8.83 2.28 1.44
N VAL A 167 7.53 2.32 1.76
CA VAL A 167 6.80 1.22 2.43
C VAL A 167 5.65 0.68 1.61
N ALA A 168 5.31 1.38 0.54
CA ALA A 168 4.23 0.98 -0.37
C ALA A 168 4.45 1.55 -1.77
N ILE A 169 3.83 0.91 -2.75
CA ILE A 169 3.79 1.35 -4.14
C ILE A 169 2.37 1.23 -4.70
N ALA A 170 2.00 2.14 -5.58
CA ALA A 170 0.72 2.11 -6.27
C ALA A 170 0.88 2.31 -7.78
N LEU A 171 -0.07 1.77 -8.56
CA LEU A 171 -0.21 2.07 -9.97
C LEU A 171 -1.18 3.24 -10.17
N GLY A 172 -0.74 4.30 -10.87
CA GLY A 172 -1.61 5.39 -11.35
C GLY A 172 -1.99 5.15 -12.81
N ALA A 173 -3.09 4.42 -13.02
CA ALA A 173 -3.40 3.86 -14.33
C ALA A 173 -3.85 4.88 -15.37
N GLU A 174 -4.44 6.01 -14.99
CA GLU A 174 -4.94 6.99 -15.98
C GLU A 174 -3.76 7.69 -16.68
N ASP A 175 -2.78 8.19 -15.90
CA ASP A 175 -1.55 8.77 -16.46
C ASP A 175 -0.71 7.72 -17.16
N TYR A 176 -0.62 6.49 -16.60
CA TYR A 176 0.10 5.39 -17.23
C TYR A 176 -0.48 5.03 -18.61
N ARG A 177 -1.82 5.00 -18.77
CA ARG A 177 -2.47 4.79 -20.07
C ARG A 177 -2.19 5.91 -21.04
N ALA A 178 -2.20 7.16 -20.55
CA ALA A 178 -1.89 8.32 -21.38
C ALA A 178 -0.45 8.25 -21.92
N ASP A 179 0.52 7.91 -21.06
CA ASP A 179 1.92 7.74 -21.45
C ASP A 179 2.10 6.53 -22.39
N LEU A 180 1.42 5.42 -22.14
CA LEU A 180 1.41 4.23 -23.00
C LEU A 180 0.66 4.46 -24.33
N ARG A 181 -0.05 5.60 -24.47
CA ARG A 181 -0.86 5.97 -25.64
C ARG A 181 -1.97 4.97 -25.96
N THR A 182 -2.63 4.46 -24.93
CA THR A 182 -3.73 3.50 -25.06
C THR A 182 -4.98 3.98 -24.30
N GLY A 183 -6.12 3.41 -24.64
CA GLY A 183 -7.37 3.63 -23.94
C GLY A 183 -7.61 2.60 -22.83
N LYS A 184 -8.77 2.74 -22.18
CA LYS A 184 -9.26 1.80 -21.19
C LYS A 184 -9.98 0.63 -21.84
N HIS A 185 -9.60 -0.59 -21.53
CA HIS A 185 -10.19 -1.82 -22.06
C HIS A 185 -10.82 -2.67 -20.95
N LYS A 186 -11.77 -3.55 -21.30
CA LYS A 186 -12.31 -4.59 -20.42
C LYS A 186 -11.98 -5.97 -21.01
N PRO A 187 -11.27 -6.85 -20.28
CA PRO A 187 -10.53 -6.60 -19.04
C PRO A 187 -9.35 -5.66 -19.30
N ALA A 188 -8.81 -5.01 -18.25
CA ALA A 188 -7.72 -4.04 -18.36
C ALA A 188 -6.37 -4.69 -18.72
N VAL A 189 -6.30 -5.30 -19.92
CA VAL A 189 -5.13 -6.05 -20.41
C VAL A 189 -3.91 -5.17 -20.62
N GLU A 190 -4.12 -3.91 -20.94
CA GLU A 190 -3.07 -2.90 -21.13
C GLU A 190 -2.29 -2.63 -19.84
N LEU A 191 -2.88 -2.91 -18.68
CA LEU A 191 -2.24 -2.75 -17.38
C LEU A 191 -1.54 -4.00 -16.88
N LEU A 192 -1.72 -5.16 -17.51
CA LEU A 192 -1.27 -6.43 -16.96
C LEU A 192 0.25 -6.47 -16.77
N PHE A 193 1.00 -5.99 -17.75
CA PHE A 193 2.46 -5.93 -17.65
C PHE A 193 2.92 -5.00 -16.52
N ALA A 194 2.33 -3.81 -16.42
CA ALA A 194 2.65 -2.86 -15.35
C ALA A 194 2.29 -3.43 -13.97
N ARG A 195 1.11 -4.03 -13.82
CA ARG A 195 0.67 -4.69 -12.58
C ARG A 195 1.65 -5.77 -12.14
N GLN A 196 2.06 -6.65 -13.04
CA GLN A 196 3.02 -7.72 -12.73
C GLN A 196 4.40 -7.17 -12.36
N THR A 197 4.91 -6.22 -13.13
CA THR A 197 6.23 -5.63 -12.90
C THR A 197 6.30 -4.92 -11.54
N ILE A 198 5.30 -4.09 -11.21
CA ILE A 198 5.19 -3.39 -9.93
C ILE A 198 5.07 -4.39 -8.77
N LEU A 199 4.23 -5.43 -8.93
CA LEU A 199 4.05 -6.46 -7.92
C LEU A 199 5.35 -7.19 -7.59
N HIS A 200 6.11 -7.61 -8.62
CA HIS A 200 7.38 -8.31 -8.41
C HIS A 200 8.41 -7.41 -7.73
N ALA A 201 8.56 -6.16 -8.16
CA ALA A 201 9.45 -5.18 -7.52
C ALA A 201 9.06 -4.93 -6.05
N ALA A 202 7.75 -4.76 -5.77
CA ALA A 202 7.26 -4.59 -4.40
C ALA A 202 7.54 -5.81 -3.51
N ARG A 203 7.39 -7.03 -4.04
CA ARG A 203 7.67 -8.26 -3.29
C ARG A 203 9.16 -8.45 -3.02
N GLU A 204 10.03 -8.10 -3.97
CA GLU A 204 11.48 -8.09 -3.76
C GLU A 204 11.89 -7.10 -2.66
N ALA A 205 11.31 -5.90 -2.67
CA ALA A 205 11.59 -4.87 -1.68
C ALA A 205 10.85 -5.08 -0.34
N GLY A 206 9.96 -6.07 -0.24
CA GLY A 206 9.18 -6.37 0.96
C GLY A 206 8.15 -5.29 1.33
N ILE A 207 7.66 -4.51 0.34
CA ILE A 207 6.71 -3.42 0.54
C ILE A 207 5.29 -3.77 0.09
N ARG A 208 4.29 -2.99 0.56
CA ARG A 208 2.89 -3.12 0.17
C ARG A 208 2.66 -2.67 -1.26
N VAL A 209 1.72 -3.31 -1.97
CA VAL A 209 1.35 -2.95 -3.34
C VAL A 209 -0.14 -2.73 -3.48
N ILE A 210 -0.53 -1.53 -3.94
CA ILE A 210 -1.91 -1.06 -4.05
C ILE A 210 -2.24 -0.87 -5.54
N ASP A 211 -3.34 -1.46 -5.98
CA ASP A 211 -3.79 -1.27 -7.36
C ASP A 211 -4.50 0.07 -7.55
N THR A 212 -4.64 0.45 -8.80
CA THR A 212 -5.24 1.71 -9.27
C THR A 212 -6.71 1.88 -8.89
N VAL A 213 -7.29 3.04 -9.19
CA VAL A 213 -8.72 3.32 -9.03
C VAL A 213 -9.57 2.62 -10.10
N PHE A 214 -10.85 2.42 -9.78
CA PHE A 214 -11.90 2.01 -10.73
C PHE A 214 -12.91 3.14 -10.85
N SER A 215 -12.94 3.80 -12.01
CA SER A 215 -13.66 5.08 -12.19
C SER A 215 -15.18 4.93 -12.36
N ASP A 216 -15.68 3.76 -12.77
CA ASP A 216 -17.12 3.54 -12.96
C ASP A 216 -17.79 3.11 -11.64
N VAL A 217 -18.17 4.09 -10.82
CA VAL A 217 -18.85 3.83 -9.53
C VAL A 217 -20.23 3.18 -9.69
N LYS A 218 -20.79 3.19 -10.91
CA LYS A 218 -22.10 2.59 -11.20
C LYS A 218 -22.02 1.12 -11.62
N ASP A 219 -20.81 0.58 -11.76
CA ASP A 219 -20.53 -0.81 -12.09
C ASP A 219 -19.90 -1.56 -10.90
N PRO A 220 -20.65 -1.88 -9.83
CA PRO A 220 -20.11 -2.56 -8.67
C PRO A 220 -19.67 -4.00 -8.97
N GLN A 221 -20.29 -4.63 -9.98
CA GLN A 221 -19.94 -6.00 -10.40
C GLN A 221 -18.57 -6.00 -11.11
N GLY A 222 -18.36 -5.12 -12.08
CA GLY A 222 -17.07 -4.98 -12.76
C GLY A 222 -15.96 -4.53 -11.79
N PHE A 223 -16.32 -3.72 -10.78
CA PHE A 223 -15.38 -3.38 -9.71
C PHE A 223 -14.97 -4.62 -8.89
N ARG A 224 -15.93 -5.46 -8.48
CA ARG A 224 -15.66 -6.71 -7.75
C ARG A 224 -14.76 -7.65 -8.55
N GLU A 225 -15.08 -7.86 -9.82
CA GLU A 225 -14.27 -8.71 -10.72
C GLU A 225 -12.82 -8.23 -10.83
N GLU A 226 -12.61 -6.92 -10.93
CA GLU A 226 -11.26 -6.35 -10.96
C GLU A 226 -10.56 -6.51 -9.60
N VAL A 227 -11.27 -6.35 -8.47
CA VAL A 227 -10.69 -6.56 -7.12
C VAL A 227 -10.31 -8.03 -6.92
N GLU A 228 -11.14 -8.98 -7.33
CA GLU A 228 -10.85 -10.42 -7.28
C GLU A 228 -9.64 -10.77 -8.16
N PHE A 229 -9.59 -10.20 -9.36
CA PHE A 229 -8.46 -10.38 -10.27
C PHE A 229 -7.14 -9.91 -9.66
N ILE A 230 -7.08 -8.69 -9.10
CA ILE A 230 -5.84 -8.17 -8.53
C ILE A 230 -5.46 -8.88 -7.21
N LYS A 231 -6.44 -9.35 -6.42
CA LYS A 231 -6.16 -10.24 -5.28
C LYS A 231 -5.51 -11.54 -5.77
N ALA A 232 -6.02 -12.14 -6.85
CA ALA A 232 -5.46 -13.36 -7.43
C ALA A 232 -4.04 -13.15 -7.98
N LEU A 233 -3.71 -11.96 -8.50
CA LEU A 233 -2.35 -11.60 -8.86
C LEU A 233 -1.41 -11.49 -7.65
N GLY A 234 -1.94 -11.14 -6.46
CA GLY A 234 -1.17 -11.01 -5.24
C GLY A 234 -1.05 -9.58 -4.70
N PHE A 235 -1.84 -8.63 -5.16
CA PHE A 235 -1.89 -7.28 -4.59
C PHE A 235 -2.37 -7.28 -3.14
N ASP A 236 -2.04 -6.23 -2.37
CA ASP A 236 -2.45 -6.08 -0.97
C ASP A 236 -3.72 -5.27 -0.83
N GLY A 237 -4.06 -4.45 -1.82
CA GLY A 237 -5.25 -3.60 -1.79
C GLY A 237 -5.55 -2.87 -3.08
N LYS A 238 -6.57 -2.03 -2.98
CA LYS A 238 -7.17 -1.28 -4.09
C LYS A 238 -7.42 0.17 -3.71
N SER A 239 -7.11 1.09 -4.62
CA SER A 239 -7.53 2.50 -4.50
C SER A 239 -9.03 2.64 -4.73
N CYS A 240 -9.71 3.41 -3.87
CA CYS A 240 -11.14 3.67 -3.90
C CYS A 240 -11.41 5.16 -4.08
N ILE A 241 -12.37 5.51 -4.93
CA ILE A 241 -12.80 6.91 -5.15
C ILE A 241 -14.21 7.18 -4.62
N HIS A 242 -14.89 6.15 -4.11
CA HIS A 242 -16.22 6.27 -3.54
C HIS A 242 -16.39 5.33 -2.34
N PRO A 243 -17.08 5.75 -1.26
CA PRO A 243 -17.27 4.91 -0.06
C PRO A 243 -17.89 3.54 -0.32
N SER A 244 -18.79 3.41 -1.31
CA SER A 244 -19.41 2.11 -1.66
C SER A 244 -18.41 1.04 -2.11
N GLN A 245 -17.24 1.44 -2.59
CA GLN A 245 -16.19 0.54 -3.03
C GLN A 245 -15.47 -0.14 -1.85
N ILE A 246 -15.40 0.53 -0.70
CA ILE A 246 -14.66 0.05 0.49
C ILE A 246 -15.18 -1.32 0.94
N LYS A 247 -16.52 -1.46 1.04
CA LYS A 247 -17.14 -2.71 1.47
C LYS A 247 -16.76 -3.88 0.55
N ILE A 248 -16.82 -3.68 -0.77
CA ILE A 248 -16.48 -4.71 -1.77
C ILE A 248 -15.01 -5.12 -1.63
N VAL A 249 -14.11 -4.14 -1.50
CA VAL A 249 -12.68 -4.41 -1.30
C VAL A 249 -12.44 -5.22 -0.03
N HIS A 250 -13.08 -4.84 1.08
CA HIS A 250 -12.94 -5.54 2.35
C HIS A 250 -13.48 -6.97 2.29
N GLU A 251 -14.64 -7.18 1.66
CA GLU A 251 -15.20 -8.53 1.45
C GLU A 251 -14.25 -9.42 0.65
N VAL A 252 -13.65 -8.89 -0.41
CA VAL A 252 -12.76 -9.68 -1.27
C VAL A 252 -11.41 -9.95 -0.59
N PHE A 253 -10.76 -8.94 0.00
CA PHE A 253 -9.40 -9.08 0.55
C PHE A 253 -9.33 -9.73 1.93
N THR A 254 -10.42 -9.67 2.72
CA THR A 254 -10.45 -10.35 4.02
C THR A 254 -10.58 -11.86 3.80
N PRO A 255 -9.78 -12.70 4.44
CA PRO A 255 -9.92 -14.15 4.37
C PRO A 255 -11.30 -14.59 4.89
N ASP A 256 -11.92 -15.51 4.19
CA ASP A 256 -13.18 -16.12 4.64
C ASP A 256 -12.97 -17.19 5.72
N GLU A 257 -14.07 -17.63 6.35
CA GLU A 257 -14.03 -18.63 7.41
C GLU A 257 -13.37 -19.95 6.97
N LYS A 258 -13.57 -20.35 5.71
CA LYS A 258 -13.01 -21.59 5.16
C LYS A 258 -11.51 -21.48 4.95
N GLU A 259 -11.06 -20.33 4.41
CA GLU A 259 -9.64 -20.02 4.24
C GLU A 259 -8.93 -20.00 5.61
N ILE A 260 -9.56 -19.38 6.63
CA ILE A 260 -9.02 -19.31 8.00
C ILE A 260 -8.97 -20.70 8.61
N ALA A 261 -10.07 -21.46 8.60
CA ALA A 261 -10.14 -22.80 9.20
C ALA A 261 -9.12 -23.77 8.58
N HIS A 262 -8.98 -23.72 7.24
CA HIS A 262 -7.97 -24.52 6.54
C HIS A 262 -6.54 -24.13 6.95
N SER A 263 -6.27 -22.83 7.05
CA SER A 263 -4.96 -22.32 7.43
C SER A 263 -4.59 -22.67 8.87
N VAL A 264 -5.53 -22.58 9.81
CA VAL A 264 -5.36 -23.02 11.19
C VAL A 264 -5.03 -24.52 11.24
N LYS A 265 -5.78 -25.33 10.48
CA LYS A 265 -5.52 -26.79 10.40
C LYS A 265 -4.12 -27.10 9.87
N VAL A 266 -3.67 -26.38 8.83
CA VAL A 266 -2.33 -26.53 8.26
C VAL A 266 -1.26 -26.20 9.30
N LEU A 267 -1.37 -25.06 9.98
CA LEU A 267 -0.39 -24.60 10.97
C LEU A 267 -0.31 -25.54 12.17
N ASN A 268 -1.45 -25.94 12.76
CA ASN A 268 -1.48 -26.87 13.89
C ASN A 268 -0.90 -28.23 13.51
N SER A 269 -1.27 -28.77 12.35
CA SER A 269 -0.74 -30.05 11.87
C SER A 269 0.76 -30.01 11.59
N TYR A 270 1.27 -28.86 11.12
CA TYR A 270 2.71 -28.69 10.90
C TYR A 270 3.49 -28.60 12.22
N ALA A 271 2.97 -27.89 13.21
CA ALA A 271 3.55 -27.84 14.55
C ALA A 271 3.64 -29.23 15.20
N ASP A 272 2.58 -30.04 15.06
CA ASP A 272 2.58 -31.42 15.54
C ASP A 272 3.62 -32.29 14.83
N ALA A 273 3.77 -32.12 13.53
CA ALA A 273 4.79 -32.87 12.78
C ALA A 273 6.20 -32.50 13.20
N LEU A 274 6.49 -31.23 13.47
CA LEU A 274 7.79 -30.79 13.97
C LEU A 274 8.09 -31.38 15.35
N ARG A 275 7.10 -31.41 16.29
CA ARG A 275 7.24 -32.02 17.59
C ARG A 275 7.57 -33.53 17.49
N ASN A 276 7.07 -34.20 16.46
CA ASN A 276 7.26 -35.61 16.19
C ASN A 276 8.40 -35.92 15.19
N ASN A 277 9.27 -34.94 14.87
CA ASN A 277 10.37 -35.07 13.90
C ASN A 277 9.95 -35.57 12.50
N LYS A 278 8.75 -35.17 12.04
CA LYS A 278 8.24 -35.49 10.69
C LYS A 278 8.43 -34.29 9.79
N GLY A 279 9.19 -34.43 8.70
CA GLY A 279 9.47 -33.32 7.76
C GLY A 279 8.38 -33.04 6.72
N VAL A 280 7.45 -34.00 6.53
CA VAL A 280 6.35 -33.89 5.55
C VAL A 280 5.07 -34.40 6.19
N ILE A 281 3.99 -33.65 5.99
CA ILE A 281 2.67 -33.99 6.49
C ILE A 281 1.63 -33.96 5.36
N SER A 282 0.49 -34.61 5.62
CA SER A 282 -0.68 -34.52 4.75
C SER A 282 -1.86 -33.91 5.51
N VAL A 283 -2.48 -32.89 4.93
CA VAL A 283 -3.72 -32.30 5.43
C VAL A 283 -4.75 -32.40 4.30
N ASP A 284 -5.91 -32.99 4.60
CA ASP A 284 -6.98 -33.25 3.64
C ASP A 284 -6.52 -33.96 2.35
N GLY A 285 -5.57 -34.92 2.51
CA GLY A 285 -5.01 -35.69 1.39
C GLY A 285 -3.97 -34.94 0.54
N LYS A 286 -3.62 -33.71 0.88
CA LYS A 286 -2.61 -32.90 0.20
C LYS A 286 -1.33 -32.81 1.03
N MET A 287 -0.18 -32.94 0.37
CA MET A 287 1.11 -32.76 1.00
C MET A 287 1.29 -31.29 1.40
N ILE A 288 1.77 -31.08 2.62
CA ILE A 288 2.09 -29.75 3.18
C ILE A 288 3.60 -29.64 3.33
N ASP A 289 4.13 -28.59 2.72
CA ASP A 289 5.54 -28.18 2.80
C ASP A 289 5.67 -26.74 3.30
N GLY A 290 6.91 -26.26 3.47
CA GLY A 290 7.20 -24.91 3.97
C GLY A 290 6.44 -23.77 3.26
N PRO A 291 6.42 -23.71 1.92
CA PRO A 291 5.65 -22.70 1.19
C PRO A 291 4.14 -22.66 1.48
N ILE A 292 3.54 -23.83 1.77
CA ILE A 292 2.12 -23.90 2.13
C ILE A 292 1.91 -23.37 3.53
N VAL A 293 2.82 -23.68 4.47
CA VAL A 293 2.80 -23.16 5.85
C VAL A 293 2.94 -21.63 5.87
N VAL A 294 3.87 -21.08 5.10
CA VAL A 294 4.03 -19.62 4.92
C VAL A 294 2.74 -18.97 4.44
N ARG A 295 2.07 -19.58 3.45
CA ARG A 295 0.77 -19.06 2.96
C ARG A 295 -0.32 -19.12 4.02
N ALA A 296 -0.37 -20.22 4.78
CA ALA A 296 -1.34 -20.38 5.86
C ALA A 296 -1.12 -19.33 6.97
N GLN A 297 0.13 -19.07 7.36
CA GLN A 297 0.44 -18.02 8.33
C GLN A 297 -0.01 -16.63 7.84
N ARG A 298 0.27 -16.29 6.59
CA ARG A 298 -0.17 -15.01 6.00
C ARG A 298 -1.69 -14.85 5.99
N VAL A 299 -2.46 -15.92 5.82
CA VAL A 299 -3.94 -15.87 5.93
C VAL A 299 -4.35 -15.54 7.37
N VAL A 300 -3.75 -16.21 8.35
CA VAL A 300 -4.01 -15.96 9.78
C VAL A 300 -3.65 -14.51 10.16
N ASP A 301 -2.48 -14.03 9.72
CA ASP A 301 -2.02 -12.67 9.99
C ASP A 301 -2.97 -11.62 9.40
N LYS A 302 -3.42 -11.82 8.15
CA LYS A 302 -4.41 -10.95 7.50
C LYS A 302 -5.76 -10.97 8.22
N ALA A 303 -6.22 -12.12 8.66
CA ALA A 303 -7.46 -12.25 9.42
C ALA A 303 -7.37 -11.50 10.76
N ARG A 304 -6.30 -11.69 11.51
CA ARG A 304 -6.04 -10.98 12.79
C ARG A 304 -5.92 -9.48 12.59
N ALA A 305 -5.20 -9.04 11.57
CA ALA A 305 -5.08 -7.63 11.22
C ALA A 305 -6.44 -7.00 10.83
N ALA A 306 -7.36 -7.80 10.28
CA ALA A 306 -8.74 -7.40 10.00
C ALA A 306 -9.66 -7.44 11.23
N GLY A 307 -9.14 -7.77 12.43
CA GLY A 307 -9.89 -7.84 13.69
C GLY A 307 -10.62 -9.17 13.92
N ILE A 308 -10.33 -10.20 13.14
CA ILE A 308 -10.90 -11.54 13.32
C ILE A 308 -10.05 -12.29 14.36
N LYS A 309 -10.71 -12.81 15.41
CA LYS A 309 -10.01 -13.61 16.40
C LYS A 309 -9.67 -14.98 15.82
N VAL A 310 -8.39 -15.29 15.73
CA VAL A 310 -7.87 -16.59 15.26
C VAL A 310 -6.93 -17.14 16.31
N GLU A 311 -7.29 -18.30 16.86
CA GLU A 311 -6.51 -19.04 17.85
C GLU A 311 -5.75 -20.17 17.17
N LEU A 312 -4.48 -20.32 17.51
CA LEU A 312 -3.62 -21.43 17.11
C LEU A 312 -3.25 -22.26 18.35
N GLU A 313 -2.90 -23.51 18.14
CA GLU A 313 -2.31 -24.34 19.21
C GLU A 313 -0.92 -23.80 19.61
N GLU A 314 -0.48 -24.15 20.80
CA GLU A 314 0.82 -23.73 21.31
C GLU A 314 1.96 -24.19 20.38
N GLY A 315 2.79 -23.25 19.96
CA GLY A 315 3.91 -23.49 19.05
C GLY A 315 3.53 -23.65 17.57
N ALA A 316 2.28 -23.36 17.19
CA ALA A 316 1.84 -23.41 15.79
C ALA A 316 2.03 -22.07 15.02
N GLU A 317 2.51 -21.02 15.69
CA GLU A 317 2.92 -19.79 15.00
C GLU A 317 4.16 -20.06 14.14
N TYR A 318 4.11 -19.64 12.88
CA TYR A 318 5.23 -19.77 11.95
C TYR A 318 5.82 -18.40 11.64
N ASP A 319 7.14 -18.23 11.91
CA ASP A 319 7.83 -16.98 11.57
C ASP A 319 8.06 -16.91 10.06
N VAL A 320 7.32 -16.02 9.41
CA VAL A 320 7.46 -15.73 7.97
C VAL A 320 8.58 -14.70 7.81
N LYS A 321 9.78 -15.22 7.54
CA LYS A 321 10.95 -14.40 7.22
C LYS A 321 10.84 -13.76 5.85
#